data_212e8b2b37290c40914caf25df4eeec2
#
_entry.id   212e8b2b37290c40914caf25df4eeec2
#
_cell.length_a   1.000
_cell.length_b   1.000
_cell.length_c   1.000
_cell.angle_alpha   90.00
_cell.angle_beta   90.00
_cell.angle_gamma   90.00
#
_symmetry.space_group_name_H-M   'P 1'
#
loop_
_entity.id
_entity.type
_entity.pdbx_description
1 polymer ?
#
loop_
_entity_poly.entity_id
_entity_poly.type
_entity_poly.pdbx_seq_one_letter_code
_entity_poly.pdbx_strand_id
1 'polypeptide(L)'
;DPYIIDSIGWAYYLVDDYIKAEKFLNIAVQLMPDDPIVSDHYGDILWKLDRKIQARYFWKNVLQMKDTDEEMIKNINIKLIYGLDNS
;
A
#
# COMPACT_ATOMS: atom_id res chain seq x y z
N ASP A 1 -18.23 -3.66 0.22
CA ASP A 1 -17.19 -4.47 -0.41
C ASP A 1 -15.82 -3.83 -0.14
N PRO A 2 -14.89 -4.56 0.51
CA PRO A 2 -13.58 -4.00 0.85
C PRO A 2 -12.77 -3.53 -0.36
N TYR A 3 -12.93 -4.15 -1.54
CA TYR A 3 -12.25 -3.70 -2.74
C TYR A 3 -12.76 -2.36 -3.26
N ILE A 4 -14.02 -2.03 -3.02
CA ILE A 4 -14.54 -0.71 -3.34
C ILE A 4 -13.88 0.35 -2.45
N ILE A 5 -13.68 0.05 -1.16
CA ILE A 5 -13.01 0.95 -0.22
C ILE A 5 -11.56 1.19 -0.66
N ASP A 6 -10.84 0.13 -1.03
CA ASP A 6 -9.49 0.24 -1.58
C ASP A 6 -9.47 1.13 -2.83
N SER A 7 -10.41 0.91 -3.76
CA SER A 7 -10.48 1.67 -5.00
C SER A 7 -10.73 3.15 -4.77
N ILE A 8 -11.61 3.50 -3.82
CA ILE A 8 -11.86 4.89 -3.45
C ILE A 8 -10.60 5.53 -2.87
N GLY A 9 -9.95 4.83 -1.96
CA GLY A 9 -8.70 5.33 -1.36
C GLY A 9 -7.60 5.51 -2.40
N TRP A 10 -7.47 4.57 -3.34
CA TRP A 10 -6.48 4.68 -4.40
C TRP A 10 -6.78 5.84 -5.35
N ALA A 11 -8.07 6.11 -5.64
CA ALA A 11 -8.45 7.28 -6.42
C ALA A 11 -8.00 8.59 -5.76
N TYR A 12 -8.15 8.69 -4.44
CA TYR A 12 -7.63 9.84 -3.69
C TYR A 12 -6.10 9.93 -3.79
N TYR A 13 -5.41 8.80 -3.69
CA TYR A 13 -3.96 8.77 -3.85
C TYR A 13 -3.52 9.33 -5.21
N LEU A 14 -4.23 8.96 -6.28
CA LEU A 14 -3.89 9.40 -7.63
C LEU A 14 -4.07 10.90 -7.86
N VAL A 15 -4.89 11.55 -7.06
CA VAL A 15 -5.05 13.01 -7.08
C VAL A 15 -4.31 13.71 -5.94
N ASP A 16 -3.36 13.01 -5.33
CA ASP A 16 -2.46 13.50 -4.28
C ASP A 16 -3.17 13.90 -2.98
N ASP A 17 -4.38 13.41 -2.74
CA ASP A 17 -5.07 13.58 -1.46
C ASP A 17 -4.72 12.42 -0.54
N TYR A 18 -3.50 12.45 0.00
CA TYR A 18 -2.96 11.33 0.77
C TYR A 18 -3.64 11.16 2.13
N ILE A 19 -4.16 12.23 2.71
CA ILE A 19 -4.85 12.16 4.00
C ILE A 19 -6.15 11.37 3.86
N LYS A 20 -6.96 11.66 2.82
CA LYS A 20 -8.17 10.90 2.57
C LYS A 20 -7.86 9.47 2.11
N ALA A 21 -6.85 9.32 1.26
CA ALA A 21 -6.40 8.01 0.82
C ALA A 21 -6.09 7.11 2.03
N GLU A 22 -5.35 7.63 3.01
CA GLU A 22 -4.98 6.88 4.21
C GLU A 22 -6.21 6.42 5.00
N LYS A 23 -7.21 7.27 5.14
CA LYS A 23 -8.43 6.91 5.87
C LYS A 23 -9.13 5.71 5.26
N PHE A 24 -9.27 5.68 3.93
CA PHE A 24 -9.91 4.57 3.23
C PHE A 24 -9.05 3.30 3.26
N LEU A 25 -7.76 3.44 3.00
CA LEU A 25 -6.87 2.26 2.98
C LEU A 25 -6.65 1.67 4.36
N ASN A 26 -6.70 2.49 5.42
CA ASN A 26 -6.67 1.97 6.78
C ASN A 26 -7.84 1.02 7.04
N ILE A 27 -9.04 1.40 6.58
CA ILE A 27 -10.22 0.53 6.69
C ILE A 27 -10.04 -0.73 5.85
N ALA A 28 -9.60 -0.57 4.60
CA ALA A 28 -9.43 -1.68 3.69
C ALA A 28 -8.42 -2.71 4.21
N VAL A 29 -7.28 -2.27 4.76
CA VAL A 29 -6.26 -3.17 5.27
C VAL A 29 -6.73 -3.89 6.55
N GLN A 30 -7.60 -3.29 7.33
CA GLN A 30 -8.20 -3.96 8.48
C GLN A 30 -9.19 -5.04 8.06
N LEU A 31 -9.91 -4.81 6.96
CA LEU A 31 -10.88 -5.77 6.43
C LEU A 31 -10.21 -6.89 5.62
N MET A 32 -9.09 -6.59 4.99
CA MET A 32 -8.34 -7.53 4.15
C MET A 32 -6.85 -7.52 4.51
N PRO A 33 -6.49 -7.98 5.72
CA PRO A 33 -5.10 -7.87 6.17
C PRO A 33 -4.11 -8.73 5.39
N ASP A 34 -4.58 -9.75 4.68
CA ASP A 34 -3.74 -10.68 3.92
C ASP A 34 -3.78 -10.43 2.42
N ASP A 35 -4.40 -9.34 1.98
CA ASP A 35 -4.47 -9.02 0.55
C ASP A 35 -3.23 -8.21 0.15
N PRO A 36 -2.40 -8.74 -0.80
CA PRO A 36 -1.16 -8.06 -1.16
C PRO A 36 -1.37 -6.72 -1.86
N ILE A 37 -2.42 -6.59 -2.66
CA ILE A 37 -2.71 -5.33 -3.37
C ILE A 37 -3.06 -4.22 -2.38
N VAL A 38 -3.93 -4.52 -1.43
CA VAL A 38 -4.36 -3.55 -0.42
C VAL A 38 -3.18 -3.13 0.45
N SER A 39 -2.36 -4.08 0.88
CA SER A 39 -1.18 -3.78 1.71
C SER A 39 -0.15 -2.95 0.96
N ASP A 40 0.08 -3.25 -0.32
CA ASP A 40 0.99 -2.48 -1.17
C ASP A 40 0.49 -1.04 -1.35
N HIS A 41 -0.79 -0.86 -1.67
CA HIS A 41 -1.40 0.46 -1.79
C HIS A 41 -1.25 1.26 -0.49
N TYR A 42 -1.50 0.64 0.64
CA TYR A 42 -1.38 1.31 1.93
C TYR A 42 0.06 1.73 2.20
N GLY A 43 1.02 0.88 1.89
CA GLY A 43 2.44 1.23 1.99
C GLY A 43 2.80 2.46 1.16
N ASP A 44 2.32 2.53 -0.08
CA ASP A 44 2.57 3.68 -0.96
C ASP A 44 2.01 4.97 -0.35
N ILE A 45 0.80 4.91 0.19
CA ILE A 45 0.15 6.06 0.81
C ILE A 45 0.92 6.53 2.05
N LEU A 46 1.32 5.60 2.90
CA LEU A 46 2.09 5.92 4.11
C LEU A 46 3.43 6.54 3.76
N TRP A 47 4.08 6.06 2.69
CA TRP A 47 5.34 6.64 2.22
C TRP A 47 5.16 8.11 1.84
N LYS A 48 4.10 8.44 1.10
CA LYS A 48 3.80 9.82 0.70
C LYS A 48 3.47 10.72 1.89
N LEU A 49 2.96 10.16 2.98
CA LEU A 49 2.72 10.87 4.24
C LEU A 49 3.97 10.98 5.12
N ASP A 50 5.13 10.60 4.60
CA ASP A 50 6.41 10.58 5.32
C ASP A 50 6.42 9.64 6.54
N ARG A 51 5.59 8.61 6.50
CA ARG A 51 5.53 7.54 7.51
C ARG A 51 6.28 6.32 6.96
N LYS A 52 7.59 6.48 6.76
CA LYS A 52 8.40 5.55 5.96
C LYS A 52 8.63 4.21 6.64
N ILE A 53 8.78 4.17 7.95
CA ILE A 53 8.93 2.91 8.69
C ILE A 53 7.67 2.07 8.58
N GLN A 54 6.50 2.69 8.75
CA GLN A 54 5.23 2.01 8.60
C GLN A 54 4.99 1.56 7.15
N ALA A 55 5.33 2.39 6.17
CA ALA A 55 5.24 2.03 4.76
C ALA A 55 6.03 0.75 4.48
N ARG A 56 7.27 0.68 4.95
CA ARG A 56 8.12 -0.50 4.78
C ARG A 56 7.55 -1.73 5.48
N TYR A 57 6.92 -1.56 6.62
CA TYR A 57 6.27 -2.66 7.32
C TYR A 57 5.18 -3.30 6.43
N PHE A 58 4.32 -2.48 5.81
CA PHE A 58 3.26 -2.99 4.95
C PHE A 58 3.82 -3.62 3.67
N TRP A 59 4.85 -3.03 3.06
CA TRP A 59 5.49 -3.63 1.91
C TRP A 59 6.17 -4.96 2.25
N LYS A 60 6.86 -5.06 3.38
CA LYS A 60 7.48 -6.31 3.80
C LYS A 60 6.44 -7.41 4.02
N ASN A 61 5.28 -7.05 4.56
CA ASN A 61 4.21 -8.02 4.77
C ASN A 61 3.72 -8.64 3.46
N VAL A 62 3.73 -7.87 2.36
CA VAL A 62 3.35 -8.39 1.05
C VAL A 62 4.21 -9.59 0.65
N LEU A 63 5.50 -9.57 0.98
CA LEU A 63 6.42 -10.66 0.65
C LEU A 63 6.08 -11.97 1.38
N GLN A 64 5.33 -11.90 2.47
CA GLN A 64 4.92 -13.05 3.27
C GLN A 64 3.53 -13.56 2.89
N MET A 65 2.83 -12.86 2.01
CA MET A 65 1.46 -13.20 1.67
C MET A 65 1.41 -14.27 0.60
N LYS A 66 0.42 -15.20 0.75
CA LYS A 66 0.28 -16.36 -0.10
C LYS A 66 0.01 -16.02 -1.57
N ASP A 67 -0.78 -14.97 -1.82
CA ASP A 67 -1.25 -14.63 -3.17
C ASP A 67 -0.36 -13.60 -3.87
N THR A 68 0.85 -13.37 -3.37
CA THR A 68 1.80 -12.42 -3.97
C THR A 68 2.52 -13.09 -5.14
N ASP A 69 2.37 -12.53 -6.35
CA ASP A 69 3.03 -13.05 -7.53
C ASP A 69 4.48 -12.54 -7.68
N GLU A 70 5.22 -13.10 -8.65
CA GLU A 70 6.64 -12.79 -8.85
C GLU A 70 6.88 -11.33 -9.23
N GLU A 71 6.02 -10.77 -10.06
CA GLU A 71 6.15 -9.36 -10.48
C GLU A 71 5.96 -8.43 -9.29
N MET A 72 4.99 -8.73 -8.46
CA MET A 72 4.72 -7.96 -7.25
C MET A 72 5.89 -8.03 -6.27
N ILE A 73 6.47 -9.23 -6.07
CA ILE A 73 7.66 -9.41 -5.23
C ILE A 73 8.80 -8.54 -5.73
N LYS A 74 9.04 -8.53 -7.04
CA LYS A 74 10.08 -7.71 -7.65
C LYS A 74 9.85 -6.22 -7.37
N ASN A 75 8.63 -5.74 -7.58
CA ASN A 75 8.29 -4.35 -7.38
C ASN A 75 8.39 -3.94 -5.91
N ILE A 76 7.98 -4.80 -5.00
CA ILE A 76 8.09 -4.55 -3.55
C ILE A 76 9.56 -4.46 -3.13
N ASN A 77 10.42 -5.34 -3.64
CA ASN A 77 11.84 -5.30 -3.32
C ASN A 77 12.49 -3.99 -3.79
N ILE A 78 12.09 -3.47 -4.94
CA ILE A 78 12.54 -2.18 -5.45
C ILE A 78 12.10 -1.06 -4.49
N LYS A 79 10.84 -1.06 -4.07
CA LYS A 79 10.32 -0.07 -3.12
C LYS A 79 11.04 -0.11 -1.78
N LEU A 80 11.37 -1.30 -1.30
CA LEU A 80 12.09 -1.46 -0.03
C LEU A 80 13.51 -0.88 -0.09
N ILE A 81 14.14 -0.89 -1.26
CA ILE A 81 15.49 -0.34 -1.45
C ILE A 81 15.44 1.17 -1.70
N TYR A 82 14.60 1.61 -2.62
CA TYR A 82 14.63 2.98 -3.14
C TYR A 82 13.45 3.85 -2.70
N GLY A 83 12.43 3.28 -2.10
CA GLY A 83 11.17 3.98 -1.87
C GLY A 83 10.43 4.21 -3.18
N LEU A 84 9.55 5.21 -3.19
CA LEU A 84 8.83 5.62 -4.40
C LEU A 84 9.62 6.70 -5.13
N ASP A 85 9.56 6.68 -6.45
CA ASP A 85 10.41 7.50 -7.32
C ASP A 85 10.36 8.99 -7.04
N ASN A 86 9.22 9.51 -6.62
CA ASN A 86 9.00 10.94 -6.44
C ASN A 86 8.94 11.37 -4.98
N SER A 87 9.65 10.68 -4.12
CA SER A 87 9.54 10.88 -2.67
C SER A 87 10.76 11.51 -2.07
#